data_6d32ef7135c978093f2a6d1261320ec9
#
_entry.id   6d32ef7135c978093f2a6d1261320ec9
#
_cell.length_a   1.000
_cell.length_b   1.000
_cell.length_c   1.000
_cell.angle_alpha   90.00
_cell.angle_beta   90.00
_cell.angle_gamma   90.00
#
_symmetry.space_group_name_H-M   'P 1'
#
loop_
_entity.id
_entity.type
_entity.pdbx_description
1 polymer ?
#
loop_
_entity_poly.entity_id
_entity_poly.type
_entity_poly.pdbx_seq_one_letter_code
_entity_poly.pdbx_strand_id
1 'polypeptide(L)'
;MKITVPLLLCSFVASPFSYADTETINLTCRLDVTTRPPNGDAKQSHETAVVEMLFDAATGFKAIRIHAVAISVAVANKKGGAVTSFVDNSDENRWDISNRRDRSEVASDESAAIDRKTGHITAYSTTTVGDASQRVEARGTCAKVGTNKRQK
;
A
#
# COMPACT_ATOMS: atom_id res chain seq x y z
N MET A 1 -12.66 -23.02 -68.88
CA MET A 1 -11.83 -22.08 -68.11
C MET A 1 -12.33 -22.11 -66.67
N LYS A 2 -11.62 -22.84 -65.77
CA LYS A 2 -12.03 -22.99 -64.34
C LYS A 2 -11.18 -22.06 -63.51
N ILE A 3 -11.81 -21.09 -62.87
CA ILE A 3 -11.15 -20.14 -61.99
C ILE A 3 -11.25 -20.70 -60.57
N THR A 4 -10.10 -21.10 -60.01
CA THR A 4 -9.97 -21.55 -58.63
C THR A 4 -9.61 -20.36 -57.76
N VAL A 5 -10.51 -19.97 -56.85
CA VAL A 5 -10.27 -18.89 -55.87
C VAL A 5 -9.64 -19.53 -54.63
N PRO A 6 -8.46 -19.10 -54.17
CA PRO A 6 -7.90 -19.58 -52.91
C PRO A 6 -8.59 -18.92 -51.74
N LEU A 7 -9.15 -19.73 -50.83
CA LEU A 7 -9.70 -19.33 -49.55
C LEU A 7 -8.53 -18.93 -48.61
N LEU A 8 -8.34 -17.64 -48.35
CA LEU A 8 -7.42 -17.16 -47.33
C LEU A 8 -8.05 -17.39 -45.95
N LEU A 9 -7.55 -18.40 -45.22
CA LEU A 9 -7.87 -18.59 -43.81
C LEU A 9 -7.13 -17.50 -43.00
N CYS A 10 -7.83 -16.45 -42.59
CA CYS A 10 -7.36 -15.55 -41.53
C CYS A 10 -7.41 -16.29 -40.19
N SER A 11 -6.25 -16.79 -39.75
CA SER A 11 -6.08 -17.28 -38.39
C SER A 11 -6.12 -16.07 -37.44
N PHE A 12 -7.27 -15.84 -36.79
CA PHE A 12 -7.36 -14.96 -35.63
C PHE A 12 -6.59 -15.59 -34.48
N VAL A 13 -5.37 -15.16 -34.28
CA VAL A 13 -4.64 -15.40 -33.03
C VAL A 13 -5.34 -14.60 -31.95
N ALA A 14 -6.23 -15.23 -31.19
CA ALA A 14 -6.76 -14.70 -29.98
C ALA A 14 -5.60 -14.56 -28.98
N SER A 15 -5.04 -13.38 -28.84
CA SER A 15 -4.12 -13.07 -27.76
C SER A 15 -4.88 -13.25 -26.45
N PRO A 16 -4.40 -14.11 -25.54
CA PRO A 16 -4.97 -14.16 -24.20
C PRO A 16 -4.70 -12.80 -23.55
N PHE A 17 -5.74 -12.00 -23.36
CA PHE A 17 -5.68 -10.83 -22.49
C PHE A 17 -5.35 -11.37 -21.10
N SER A 18 -4.08 -11.30 -20.71
CA SER A 18 -3.68 -11.46 -19.32
C SER A 18 -4.37 -10.34 -18.53
N TYR A 19 -5.43 -10.69 -17.85
CA TYR A 19 -5.96 -9.84 -16.78
C TYR A 19 -4.86 -9.71 -15.74
N ALA A 20 -4.34 -8.51 -15.57
CA ALA A 20 -3.40 -8.20 -14.51
C ALA A 20 -4.05 -8.54 -13.16
N ASP A 21 -3.47 -9.52 -12.48
CA ASP A 21 -3.94 -9.93 -11.17
C ASP A 21 -3.59 -8.84 -10.16
N THR A 22 -4.60 -8.10 -9.72
CA THR A 22 -4.46 -7.22 -8.55
C THR A 22 -4.52 -8.09 -7.31
N GLU A 23 -3.41 -8.21 -6.60
CA GLU A 23 -3.32 -8.88 -5.32
C GLU A 23 -3.75 -7.91 -4.22
N THR A 24 -4.77 -8.28 -3.45
CA THR A 24 -5.20 -7.55 -2.26
C THR A 24 -5.08 -8.46 -1.05
N ILE A 25 -4.29 -8.07 -0.07
CA ILE A 25 -4.11 -8.79 1.18
C ILE A 25 -4.66 -7.94 2.32
N ASN A 26 -5.63 -8.48 3.05
CA ASN A 26 -6.20 -7.86 4.23
C ASN A 26 -5.69 -8.55 5.48
N LEU A 27 -5.20 -7.78 6.44
CA LEU A 27 -4.66 -8.24 7.70
C LEU A 27 -5.40 -7.57 8.85
N THR A 28 -5.56 -8.30 9.96
CA THR A 28 -5.91 -7.72 11.25
C THR A 28 -4.68 -7.69 12.12
N CYS A 29 -4.31 -6.52 12.64
CA CYS A 29 -3.09 -6.30 13.38
C CYS A 29 -3.38 -5.81 14.80
N ARG A 30 -2.55 -6.24 15.75
CA ARG A 30 -2.49 -5.64 17.09
C ARG A 30 -1.30 -4.72 17.11
N LEU A 31 -1.52 -3.45 17.43
CA LEU A 31 -0.53 -2.39 17.35
C LEU A 31 -0.31 -1.74 18.70
N ASP A 32 0.95 -1.48 19.01
CA ASP A 32 1.38 -0.54 20.01
C ASP A 32 1.64 0.79 19.30
N VAL A 33 0.85 1.80 19.60
CA VAL A 33 0.89 3.10 18.94
C VAL A 33 1.45 4.13 19.91
N THR A 34 2.44 4.90 19.44
CA THR A 34 3.02 6.04 20.18
C THR A 34 2.77 7.31 19.39
N THR A 35 2.02 8.23 19.98
CA THR A 35 1.77 9.58 19.42
C THR A 35 2.64 10.58 20.16
N ARG A 36 3.45 11.34 19.40
CA ARG A 36 4.26 12.46 19.88
C ARG A 36 3.68 13.76 19.32
N PRO A 37 2.94 14.52 20.12
CA PRO A 37 2.43 15.82 19.70
C PRO A 37 3.58 16.85 19.61
N PRO A 38 3.39 17.98 18.92
CA PRO A 38 4.38 19.06 18.85
C PRO A 38 4.74 19.62 20.22
N ASN A 39 3.75 19.69 21.11
CA ASN A 39 3.88 20.16 22.48
C ASN A 39 3.24 19.13 23.42
N GLY A 40 4.00 18.69 24.42
CA GLY A 40 3.52 17.76 25.44
C GLY A 40 4.14 16.38 25.37
N ASP A 41 3.69 15.52 26.28
CA ASP A 41 4.25 14.18 26.45
C ASP A 41 3.75 13.19 25.40
N ALA A 42 4.58 12.20 25.09
CA ALA A 42 4.21 11.09 24.24
C ALA A 42 3.07 10.27 24.87
N LYS A 43 2.07 9.92 24.08
CA LYS A 43 0.94 9.06 24.48
C LYS A 43 1.09 7.69 23.84
N GLN A 44 0.78 6.66 24.60
CA GLN A 44 0.78 5.28 24.12
C GLN A 44 -0.62 4.69 24.15
N SER A 45 -0.95 3.90 23.15
CA SER A 45 -2.20 3.13 23.10
C SER A 45 -1.94 1.74 22.49
N HIS A 46 -2.84 0.79 22.81
CA HIS A 46 -2.88 -0.54 22.19
C HIS A 46 -4.13 -0.60 21.33
N GLU A 47 -3.97 -0.91 20.05
CA GLU A 47 -5.07 -0.82 19.11
C GLU A 47 -5.15 -2.07 18.21
N THR A 48 -6.36 -2.33 17.73
CA THR A 48 -6.57 -3.25 16.63
C THR A 48 -6.75 -2.46 15.35
N ALA A 49 -5.93 -2.76 14.35
CA ALA A 49 -5.95 -2.11 13.05
C ALA A 49 -6.35 -3.08 11.95
N VAL A 50 -7.00 -2.55 10.92
CA VAL A 50 -7.13 -3.22 9.63
C VAL A 50 -6.03 -2.68 8.71
N VAL A 51 -5.26 -3.59 8.12
CA VAL A 51 -4.20 -3.27 7.17
C VAL A 51 -4.53 -3.90 5.83
N GLU A 52 -4.55 -3.07 4.81
CA GLU A 52 -4.76 -3.47 3.42
C GLU A 52 -3.47 -3.25 2.63
N MET A 53 -2.95 -4.31 2.01
CA MET A 53 -1.85 -4.23 1.04
C MET A 53 -2.39 -4.48 -0.36
N LEU A 54 -2.05 -3.61 -1.30
CA LEU A 54 -2.45 -3.71 -2.71
C LEU A 54 -1.20 -3.79 -3.59
N PHE A 55 -1.22 -4.74 -4.50
CA PHE A 55 -0.23 -4.85 -5.57
C PHE A 55 -0.93 -5.16 -6.89
N ASP A 56 -0.66 -4.36 -7.90
CA ASP A 56 -1.11 -4.54 -9.27
C ASP A 56 0.10 -4.76 -10.17
N ALA A 57 0.29 -5.98 -10.64
CA ALA A 57 1.45 -6.37 -11.44
C ALA A 57 1.52 -5.66 -12.80
N ALA A 58 0.38 -5.31 -13.41
CA ALA A 58 0.34 -4.66 -14.71
C ALA A 58 0.78 -3.19 -14.65
N THR A 59 0.37 -2.49 -13.60
CA THR A 59 0.68 -1.07 -13.42
C THR A 59 1.87 -0.84 -12.52
N GLY A 60 2.32 -1.88 -11.79
CA GLY A 60 3.31 -1.77 -10.72
C GLY A 60 2.80 -0.97 -9.52
N PHE A 61 1.47 -0.78 -9.41
CA PHE A 61 0.90 -0.03 -8.30
C PHE A 61 1.08 -0.80 -7.00
N LYS A 62 1.56 -0.11 -5.97
CA LYS A 62 1.65 -0.64 -4.61
C LYS A 62 1.02 0.33 -3.64
N ALA A 63 0.34 -0.19 -2.64
CA ALA A 63 -0.17 0.60 -1.54
C ALA A 63 -0.23 -0.22 -0.25
N ILE A 64 0.01 0.45 0.89
CA ILE A 64 -0.30 -0.05 2.22
C ILE A 64 -1.18 0.99 2.89
N ARG A 65 -2.33 0.54 3.41
CA ARG A 65 -3.25 1.36 4.19
C ARG A 65 -3.42 0.76 5.57
N ILE A 66 -3.33 1.58 6.59
CA ILE A 66 -3.50 1.18 7.99
C ILE A 66 -4.58 2.08 8.58
N HIS A 67 -5.61 1.45 9.14
CA HIS A 67 -6.72 2.14 9.77
C HIS A 67 -6.88 1.67 11.21
N ALA A 68 -6.62 2.58 12.14
CA ALA A 68 -6.85 2.43 13.57
C ALA A 68 -7.26 3.78 14.15
N VAL A 69 -7.55 3.85 15.45
CA VAL A 69 -8.06 5.07 16.09
C VAL A 69 -6.99 6.17 16.13
N ALA A 70 -5.79 5.84 16.59
CA ALA A 70 -4.71 6.83 16.76
C ALA A 70 -3.77 6.93 15.54
N ILE A 71 -3.83 5.98 14.59
CA ILE A 71 -2.98 6.00 13.41
C ILE A 71 -3.77 5.71 12.14
N SER A 72 -3.60 6.60 11.16
CA SER A 72 -4.06 6.39 9.80
C SER A 72 -2.88 6.65 8.85
N VAL A 73 -2.43 5.62 8.16
CA VAL A 73 -1.32 5.68 7.20
C VAL A 73 -1.83 5.19 5.85
N ALA A 74 -1.53 5.95 4.80
CA ALA A 74 -1.89 5.58 3.44
C ALA A 74 -0.72 5.85 2.49
N VAL A 75 0.18 4.88 2.39
CA VAL A 75 1.33 4.94 1.48
C VAL A 75 0.97 4.30 0.15
N ALA A 76 1.15 5.04 -0.94
CA ALA A 76 0.88 4.54 -2.28
C ALA A 76 1.72 5.26 -3.34
N ASN A 77 2.14 4.53 -4.39
CA ASN A 77 2.82 5.09 -5.55
C ASN A 77 1.82 5.65 -6.58
N LYS A 78 0.95 6.53 -6.17
CA LYS A 78 -0.07 7.11 -7.05
C LYS A 78 0.56 8.15 -7.98
N LYS A 79 0.55 7.88 -9.29
CA LYS A 79 0.90 8.88 -10.30
C LYS A 79 -0.19 9.96 -10.35
N GLY A 80 0.22 11.20 -10.10
CA GLY A 80 -0.68 12.36 -10.05
C GLY A 80 -1.30 12.57 -8.66
N GLY A 81 -1.08 13.71 -8.09
CA GLY A 81 -1.55 14.12 -6.76
C GLY A 81 -0.42 14.74 -5.93
N ALA A 82 -0.70 15.01 -4.66
CA ALA A 82 0.22 15.70 -3.76
C ALA A 82 1.40 14.83 -3.26
N VAL A 83 1.64 13.64 -3.81
CA VAL A 83 2.81 12.83 -3.50
C VAL A 83 4.01 13.40 -4.24
N THR A 84 4.99 13.92 -3.51
CA THR A 84 6.22 14.50 -4.07
C THR A 84 7.34 13.47 -4.21
N SER A 85 7.34 12.44 -3.35
CA SER A 85 8.25 11.31 -3.47
C SER A 85 7.60 10.02 -3.00
N PHE A 86 7.99 8.91 -3.61
CA PHE A 86 7.62 7.55 -3.24
C PHE A 86 8.88 6.69 -3.32
N VAL A 87 9.15 5.94 -2.26
CA VAL A 87 10.27 5.00 -2.18
C VAL A 87 9.72 3.61 -1.93
N ASP A 88 10.18 2.65 -2.71
CA ASP A 88 9.82 1.23 -2.60
C ASP A 88 11.09 0.41 -2.38
N ASN A 89 11.23 -0.10 -1.16
CA ASN A 89 12.29 -1.02 -0.74
C ASN A 89 11.75 -2.45 -0.53
N SER A 90 10.60 -2.75 -1.13
CA SER A 90 9.96 -4.05 -0.97
C SER A 90 10.73 -5.15 -1.70
N ASP A 91 10.70 -6.34 -1.11
CA ASP A 91 11.19 -7.59 -1.69
C ASP A 91 10.14 -8.72 -1.57
N GLU A 92 10.53 -9.95 -1.88
CA GLU A 92 9.65 -11.12 -1.80
C GLU A 92 9.15 -11.44 -0.38
N ASN A 93 9.91 -11.04 0.65
CA ASN A 93 9.63 -11.32 2.06
C ASN A 93 9.00 -10.15 2.80
N ARG A 94 9.17 -8.93 2.30
CA ARG A 94 8.78 -7.70 2.98
C ARG A 94 8.18 -6.68 2.03
N TRP A 95 7.09 -6.08 2.42
CA TRP A 95 6.61 -4.83 1.86
C TRP A 95 7.17 -3.70 2.70
N ASP A 96 7.84 -2.76 2.07
CA ASP A 96 8.47 -1.60 2.72
C ASP A 96 8.39 -0.40 1.78
N ILE A 97 7.39 0.43 2.00
CA ILE A 97 7.12 1.59 1.16
C ILE A 97 6.93 2.85 1.99
N SER A 98 7.38 3.96 1.44
CA SER A 98 7.20 5.27 2.06
C SER A 98 6.83 6.32 1.01
N ASN A 99 6.17 7.37 1.46
CA ASN A 99 5.89 8.53 0.63
C ASN A 99 6.04 9.84 1.41
N ARG A 100 6.27 10.90 0.67
CA ARG A 100 6.21 12.26 1.16
C ARG A 100 5.18 13.03 0.35
N ARG A 101 4.42 13.86 1.06
CA ARG A 101 3.47 14.79 0.46
C ARG A 101 3.79 16.19 0.97
N ASP A 102 3.96 17.12 0.04
CA ASP A 102 4.15 18.53 0.37
C ASP A 102 2.98 19.34 -0.22
N ARG A 103 2.28 20.05 0.63
CA ARG A 103 1.18 20.94 0.26
C ARG A 103 1.38 22.27 0.97
N SER A 104 1.84 23.26 0.23
CA SER A 104 2.06 24.64 0.69
C SER A 104 2.56 24.80 2.16
N GLU A 105 1.69 24.66 3.14
CA GLU A 105 2.00 24.82 4.56
C GLU A 105 2.03 23.51 5.34
N VAL A 106 1.67 22.38 4.71
CA VAL A 106 1.58 21.07 5.35
C VAL A 106 2.45 20.07 4.62
N ALA A 107 3.43 19.52 5.31
CA ALA A 107 4.19 18.38 4.83
C ALA A 107 3.82 17.12 5.63
N SER A 108 3.76 15.97 4.96
CA SER A 108 3.59 14.69 5.63
C SER A 108 4.54 13.65 5.06
N ASP A 109 5.18 12.91 5.97
CA ASP A 109 5.99 11.74 5.66
C ASP A 109 5.29 10.52 6.25
N GLU A 110 5.04 9.51 5.42
CA GLU A 110 4.40 8.28 5.82
C GLU A 110 5.23 7.08 5.37
N SER A 111 5.33 6.06 6.22
CA SER A 111 5.99 4.81 5.90
C SER A 111 5.24 3.65 6.49
N ALA A 112 5.24 2.53 5.80
CA ALA A 112 4.74 1.26 6.31
C ALA A 112 5.59 0.12 5.79
N ALA A 113 5.95 -0.80 6.70
CA ALA A 113 6.67 -2.00 6.39
C ALA A 113 6.03 -3.21 7.06
N ILE A 114 5.89 -4.30 6.32
CA ILE A 114 5.29 -5.54 6.78
C ILE A 114 6.15 -6.72 6.33
N ASP A 115 6.62 -7.49 7.30
CA ASP A 115 7.24 -8.79 7.04
C ASP A 115 6.14 -9.81 6.67
N ARG A 116 6.20 -10.33 5.47
CA ARG A 116 5.16 -11.22 4.90
C ARG A 116 5.19 -12.63 5.50
N LYS A 117 6.28 -13.02 6.14
CA LYS A 117 6.42 -14.34 6.80
C LYS A 117 5.94 -14.29 8.24
N THR A 118 6.41 -13.29 8.99
CA THR A 118 6.13 -13.18 10.43
C THR A 118 4.88 -12.36 10.73
N GLY A 119 4.43 -11.53 9.81
CA GLY A 119 3.37 -10.56 10.02
C GLY A 119 3.79 -9.36 10.86
N HIS A 120 5.09 -9.21 11.16
CA HIS A 120 5.56 -8.04 11.90
C HIS A 120 5.36 -6.77 11.09
N ILE A 121 4.77 -5.76 11.72
CA ILE A 121 4.47 -4.47 11.08
C ILE A 121 5.14 -3.32 11.83
N THR A 122 5.67 -2.37 11.08
CA THR A 122 6.08 -1.05 11.55
C THR A 122 5.50 0.00 10.64
N ALA A 123 5.00 1.09 11.20
CA ALA A 123 4.50 2.22 10.43
C ALA A 123 4.75 3.53 11.17
N TYR A 124 4.87 4.61 10.43
CA TYR A 124 4.83 5.94 11.01
C TYR A 124 4.14 6.93 10.07
N SER A 125 3.61 7.98 10.67
CA SER A 125 3.15 9.19 9.99
C SER A 125 3.70 10.39 10.74
N THR A 126 4.34 11.31 10.02
CA THR A 126 4.76 12.60 10.55
C THR A 126 4.03 13.69 9.77
N THR A 127 3.34 14.57 10.46
CA THR A 127 2.68 15.73 9.87
C THR A 127 3.31 16.98 10.42
N THR A 128 3.79 17.85 9.54
CA THR A 128 4.41 19.15 9.89
C THR A 128 3.55 20.27 9.34
N VAL A 129 3.22 21.23 10.19
CA VAL A 129 2.47 22.45 9.86
C VAL A 129 3.27 23.63 10.39
N GLY A 130 3.87 24.42 9.51
CA GLY A 130 4.85 25.44 9.91
C GLY A 130 6.01 24.80 10.69
N ASP A 131 6.27 25.30 11.91
CA ASP A 131 7.33 24.79 12.78
C ASP A 131 6.86 23.64 13.71
N ALA A 132 5.57 23.31 13.71
CA ALA A 132 5.00 22.27 14.55
C ALA A 132 4.98 20.91 13.83
N SER A 133 5.47 19.85 14.50
CA SER A 133 5.49 18.51 13.95
C SER A 133 4.85 17.52 14.93
N GLN A 134 3.90 16.75 14.43
CA GLN A 134 3.33 15.60 15.14
C GLN A 134 3.82 14.32 14.50
N ARG A 135 4.24 13.37 15.32
CA ARG A 135 4.64 12.02 14.86
C ARG A 135 3.83 10.94 15.54
N VAL A 136 3.34 10.01 14.75
CA VAL A 136 2.67 8.79 15.22
C VAL A 136 3.46 7.58 14.70
N GLU A 137 3.82 6.69 15.60
CA GLU A 137 4.52 5.45 15.29
C GLU A 137 3.67 4.27 15.74
N ALA A 138 3.64 3.20 14.95
CA ALA A 138 2.98 1.96 15.31
C ALA A 138 3.92 0.78 15.06
N ARG A 139 3.89 -0.20 15.97
CA ARG A 139 4.58 -1.47 15.84
C ARG A 139 3.67 -2.58 16.32
N GLY A 140 3.77 -3.76 15.70
CA GLY A 140 2.93 -4.85 16.14
C GLY A 140 3.03 -6.08 15.26
N THR A 141 2.01 -6.91 15.36
CA THR A 141 1.90 -8.15 14.60
C THR A 141 0.52 -8.29 13.98
N CYS A 142 0.49 -8.81 12.78
CA CYS A 142 -0.71 -9.02 11.98
C CYS A 142 -0.99 -10.51 11.83
N ALA A 143 -2.25 -10.89 11.91
CA ALA A 143 -2.74 -12.18 11.48
C ALA A 143 -3.33 -12.08 10.08
N LYS A 144 -3.10 -13.07 9.22
CA LYS A 144 -3.77 -13.13 7.92
C LYS A 144 -5.27 -13.33 8.12
N VAL A 145 -6.07 -12.37 7.70
CA VAL A 145 -7.49 -12.60 7.41
C VAL A 145 -7.52 -13.20 6.01
N GLY A 146 -8.11 -14.38 5.86
CA GLY A 146 -8.04 -15.21 4.67
C GLY A 146 -8.10 -14.42 3.36
N THR A 147 -7.27 -14.80 2.42
CA THR A 147 -7.27 -14.26 1.06
C THR A 147 -8.63 -14.54 0.43
N ASN A 148 -9.46 -13.51 0.30
CA ASN A 148 -10.62 -13.57 -0.58
C ASN A 148 -10.12 -13.59 -2.02
N LYS A 149 -9.80 -14.79 -2.53
CA LYS A 149 -9.78 -15.00 -3.97
C LYS A 149 -11.22 -14.75 -4.42
N ARG A 150 -11.48 -13.63 -5.07
CA ARG A 150 -12.73 -13.45 -5.82
C ARG A 150 -12.77 -14.58 -6.84
N GLN A 151 -13.55 -15.61 -6.53
CA GLN A 151 -13.96 -16.59 -7.56
C GLN A 151 -14.82 -15.82 -8.57
N LYS A 152 -14.42 -15.96 -9.84
CA LYS A 152 -15.23 -15.54 -11.00
C LYS A 152 -16.42 -16.46 -11.15
#